data_ff7bd33512f1a437bf12925a9b94c83f
#
_entry.id   ff7bd33512f1a437bf12925a9b94c83f
#
_cell.length_a   1.000
_cell.length_b   1.000
_cell.length_c   1.000
_cell.angle_alpha   90.00
_cell.angle_beta   90.00
_cell.angle_gamma   90.00
#
_symmetry.space_group_name_H-M   'P 1'
#
loop_
_entity.id
_entity.type
_entity.pdbx_description
1 polymer ?
#
loop_
_entity_poly.entity_id
_entity_poly.type
_entity_poly.pdbx_seq_one_letter_code
_entity_poly.pdbx_strand_id
1 'polypeptide(L)'
;ALRTMIEQLPFLPVKLDGEYTQTNIINTSSILNNQTDPNSGKQGFSPEGVGNPVELLERMQAMQYRTQIFGNAALTFHLMKGLDLKTQFGIDYHNNRDANYTPFTPRPMINQSSEGAASANNSNSLYWQEETYLTYVKDINKHHINAMAGMSWQEYNYTKFEASDSKYIDDFYGYYNLGSGTNRPSVGSDYDKWAMNSYFLRLAYSYDNKYMATVTGRYDGSSKFGQNNKYAFFPSVGLGWMISNEDFLKDNSLISKLKLHTSYGVTGNSEIGTYKSLATVSQSNTIIGDALHVVSYLDNMPNPDLKWEKTGQWDLGFELGLFNNRLNFDISYYLQLTFRTFKRRKAN
;
A
#
# COMPACT_ATOMS: atom_id res chain seq x y z
N ALA A 1 18.03 8.18 -16.44
CA ALA A 1 19.36 7.67 -16.77
C ALA A 1 19.31 6.48 -17.77
N LEU A 2 18.55 5.40 -17.51
CA LEU A 2 18.54 4.22 -18.42
C LEU A 2 18.07 4.57 -19.85
N ARG A 3 16.99 5.34 -19.97
CA ARG A 3 16.49 5.80 -21.27
C ARG A 3 17.56 6.64 -22.00
N THR A 4 18.18 7.58 -21.32
CA THR A 4 19.25 8.42 -21.87
C THR A 4 20.47 7.61 -22.30
N MET A 5 20.81 6.54 -21.57
CA MET A 5 21.89 5.62 -21.98
C MET A 5 21.59 4.89 -23.29
N ILE A 6 20.34 4.48 -23.50
CA ILE A 6 19.92 3.75 -24.72
C ILE A 6 19.85 4.70 -25.91
N GLU A 7 19.41 5.94 -25.69
CA GLU A 7 19.25 6.95 -26.73
C GLU A 7 20.56 7.69 -27.09
N GLN A 8 21.59 7.57 -26.22
CA GLN A 8 22.90 8.18 -26.47
C GLN A 8 23.63 7.49 -27.62
N LEU A 9 24.26 8.30 -28.49
CA LEU A 9 25.05 7.77 -29.59
C LEU A 9 26.32 7.12 -29.06
N PRO A 10 26.63 5.84 -29.44
CA PRO A 10 27.71 5.05 -28.84
C PRO A 10 29.13 5.55 -29.15
N PHE A 11 29.28 6.43 -30.09
CA PHE A 11 30.59 6.99 -30.51
C PHE A 11 30.87 8.38 -29.88
N LEU A 12 29.95 8.93 -29.10
CA LEU A 12 30.18 10.19 -28.43
C LEU A 12 31.03 9.99 -27.18
N PRO A 13 32.13 10.73 -27.00
CA PRO A 13 32.88 10.68 -25.77
C PRO A 13 32.04 11.24 -24.60
N VAL A 14 32.28 10.76 -23.41
CA VAL A 14 31.59 11.26 -22.19
C VAL A 14 31.91 12.74 -21.97
N LYS A 15 33.14 13.12 -22.16
CA LYS A 15 33.64 14.50 -22.07
C LYS A 15 34.47 14.90 -23.28
N LEU A 16 34.34 16.15 -23.68
CA LEU A 16 35.15 16.79 -24.66
C LEU A 16 35.67 18.11 -24.10
N ASP A 17 36.98 18.31 -24.09
CA ASP A 17 37.63 19.48 -23.52
C ASP A 17 37.23 19.76 -22.03
N GLY A 18 37.02 18.68 -21.25
CA GLY A 18 36.66 18.74 -19.83
C GLY A 18 35.18 18.88 -19.59
N GLU A 19 34.36 19.21 -20.55
CA GLU A 19 32.92 19.38 -20.47
C GLU A 19 32.16 18.10 -20.87
N TYR A 20 31.03 17.85 -20.25
CA TYR A 20 30.18 16.72 -20.66
C TYR A 20 29.57 16.93 -22.05
N THR A 21 29.69 15.94 -22.90
CA THR A 21 29.14 16.00 -24.25
C THR A 21 27.62 15.81 -24.22
N GLN A 22 26.93 16.57 -25.04
CA GLN A 22 25.48 16.46 -25.27
C GLN A 22 25.22 16.35 -26.78
N THR A 23 24.19 15.57 -27.13
CA THR A 23 23.93 15.28 -28.56
C THR A 23 23.61 16.48 -29.40
N ASN A 24 23.11 17.56 -28.83
CA ASN A 24 22.76 18.80 -29.52
C ASN A 24 23.90 19.83 -29.58
N ILE A 25 25.03 19.57 -28.93
CA ILE A 25 26.12 20.57 -28.80
C ILE A 25 27.35 20.20 -29.62
N ILE A 26 27.43 19.00 -30.13
CA ILE A 26 28.57 18.58 -30.93
C ILE A 26 28.50 19.27 -32.30
N ASN A 27 29.48 20.10 -32.53
CA ASN A 27 29.73 20.63 -33.89
C ASN A 27 30.25 19.51 -34.75
N THR A 28 29.36 18.86 -35.49
CA THR A 28 29.67 17.70 -36.34
C THR A 28 30.16 18.10 -37.75
N SER A 29 30.52 19.36 -37.96
CA SER A 29 31.02 19.81 -39.26
C SER A 29 32.19 19.00 -39.78
N SER A 30 32.91 18.28 -38.91
CA SER A 30 34.01 17.37 -39.28
C SER A 30 33.62 15.92 -39.47
N ILE A 31 32.41 15.47 -39.03
CA ILE A 31 32.05 14.06 -38.98
C ILE A 31 30.84 13.70 -39.86
N LEU A 32 29.85 14.55 -39.98
CA LEU A 32 28.67 14.34 -40.82
C LEU A 32 28.21 15.64 -41.47
N ASN A 33 28.23 15.65 -42.76
CA ASN A 33 27.78 16.78 -43.55
C ASN A 33 26.35 17.21 -43.26
N ASN A 34 26.17 18.44 -42.83
CA ASN A 34 25.08 19.31 -43.25
C ASN A 34 23.75 19.32 -42.53
N GLN A 35 23.69 19.30 -41.23
CA GLN A 35 22.50 19.90 -40.65
C GLN A 35 22.88 20.92 -39.56
N THR A 36 22.79 22.17 -39.91
CA THR A 36 23.01 23.29 -38.98
C THR A 36 21.67 23.71 -38.41
N ASP A 37 21.52 23.76 -37.09
CA ASP A 37 20.36 24.38 -36.45
C ASP A 37 20.31 25.87 -36.86
N PRO A 38 19.25 26.30 -37.53
CA PRO A 38 19.14 27.68 -38.04
C PRO A 38 19.12 28.75 -36.93
N ASN A 39 18.82 28.35 -35.66
CA ASN A 39 18.72 29.28 -34.55
C ASN A 39 20.03 29.43 -33.76
N SER A 40 20.83 28.42 -33.67
CA SER A 40 22.11 28.42 -32.93
C SER A 40 23.36 28.35 -33.77
N GLY A 41 23.24 28.08 -35.04
CA GLY A 41 24.37 27.86 -35.95
C GLY A 41 25.19 26.58 -35.63
N LYS A 42 24.70 25.72 -34.74
CA LYS A 42 25.37 24.49 -34.29
C LYS A 42 24.74 23.28 -34.92
N GLN A 43 25.54 22.32 -35.26
CA GLN A 43 25.08 21.05 -35.80
C GLN A 43 24.76 20.08 -34.65
N GLY A 44 23.63 19.42 -34.71
CA GLY A 44 23.17 18.44 -33.74
C GLY A 44 22.87 17.10 -34.39
N PHE A 45 23.01 16.02 -33.61
CA PHE A 45 22.76 14.67 -34.06
C PHE A 45 21.31 14.24 -33.95
N SER A 46 20.55 14.87 -33.07
CA SER A 46 19.17 14.56 -32.88
C SER A 46 18.37 15.84 -32.62
N PRO A 47 17.22 16.04 -33.26
CA PRO A 47 16.33 17.15 -32.97
C PRO A 47 15.79 17.11 -31.54
N GLU A 48 15.85 15.91 -30.91
CA GLU A 48 15.35 15.73 -29.54
C GLU A 48 16.46 15.89 -28.50
N GLY A 49 17.73 15.98 -28.88
CA GLY A 49 18.92 16.11 -28.02
C GLY A 49 18.83 15.36 -26.69
N VAL A 50 19.63 14.37 -26.49
CA VAL A 50 19.67 13.55 -25.30
C VAL A 50 20.77 14.03 -24.36
N GLY A 51 20.44 14.25 -23.08
CA GLY A 51 21.43 14.64 -22.07
C GLY A 51 22.46 13.54 -21.83
N ASN A 52 23.64 13.93 -21.34
CA ASN A 52 24.70 12.97 -21.04
C ASN A 52 24.33 12.10 -19.82
N PRO A 53 24.20 10.77 -19.98
CA PRO A 53 23.81 9.88 -18.89
C PRO A 53 24.81 9.84 -17.73
N VAL A 54 26.10 10.02 -18.02
CA VAL A 54 27.16 10.02 -17.01
C VAL A 54 27.10 11.31 -16.19
N GLU A 55 26.88 12.47 -16.85
CA GLU A 55 26.64 13.73 -16.16
C GLU A 55 25.45 13.63 -15.20
N LEU A 56 24.36 13.01 -15.64
CA LEU A 56 23.20 12.78 -14.80
C LEU A 56 23.52 11.97 -13.54
N LEU A 57 24.30 10.89 -13.69
CA LEU A 57 24.68 10.02 -12.59
C LEU A 57 25.68 10.65 -11.63
N GLU A 58 26.60 11.46 -12.16
CA GLU A 58 27.66 12.10 -11.32
C GLU A 58 27.17 13.36 -10.61
N ARG A 59 26.27 14.13 -11.21
CA ARG A 59 25.87 15.46 -10.69
C ARG A 59 24.51 15.49 -10.00
N MET A 60 23.56 14.64 -10.42
CA MET A 60 22.28 14.56 -9.71
C MET A 60 22.43 13.82 -8.40
N GLN A 61 21.87 14.37 -7.37
CA GLN A 61 21.83 13.75 -6.05
C GLN A 61 20.40 13.27 -5.78
N ALA A 62 20.24 11.99 -5.50
CA ALA A 62 18.97 11.39 -5.10
C ALA A 62 19.24 10.48 -3.91
N MET A 63 19.00 10.98 -2.73
CA MET A 63 19.28 10.28 -1.48
C MET A 63 17.98 9.85 -0.81
N GLN A 64 17.92 8.58 -0.44
CA GLN A 64 16.80 8.00 0.30
C GLN A 64 17.32 7.38 1.59
N TYR A 65 16.83 7.89 2.71
CA TYR A 65 17.11 7.34 4.03
C TYR A 65 15.82 6.71 4.54
N ARG A 66 15.89 5.43 4.86
CA ARG A 66 14.74 4.68 5.37
C ARG A 66 15.10 4.02 6.69
N THR A 67 14.29 4.28 7.69
CA THR A 67 14.35 3.59 8.98
C THR A 67 13.04 2.89 9.20
N GLN A 68 13.10 1.60 9.45
CA GLN A 68 11.94 0.80 9.84
C GLN A 68 12.21 0.12 11.17
N ILE A 69 11.25 0.21 12.07
CA ILE A 69 11.23 -0.54 13.34
C ILE A 69 9.96 -1.37 13.31
N PHE A 70 10.14 -2.67 13.16
CA PHE A 70 9.06 -3.64 13.21
C PHE A 70 9.28 -4.59 14.38
N GLY A 71 8.23 -4.83 15.15
CA GLY A 71 8.32 -5.75 16.29
C GLY A 71 6.95 -6.19 16.77
N ASN A 72 6.92 -7.36 17.39
CA ASN A 72 5.75 -7.84 18.11
C ASN A 72 6.18 -8.51 19.42
N ALA A 73 5.31 -8.43 20.40
CA ALA A 73 5.45 -9.12 21.69
C ALA A 73 4.12 -9.76 22.05
N ALA A 74 4.17 -10.95 22.62
CA ALA A 74 2.98 -11.65 23.08
C ALA A 74 3.20 -12.26 24.47
N LEU A 75 2.15 -12.19 25.30
CA LEU A 75 2.10 -12.83 26.61
C LEU A 75 0.93 -13.80 26.61
N THR A 76 1.18 -15.02 27.09
CA THR A 76 0.14 -16.03 27.27
C THR A 76 0.08 -16.40 28.74
N PHE A 77 -1.10 -16.28 29.31
CA PHE A 77 -1.40 -16.66 30.69
C PHE A 77 -2.24 -17.93 30.68
N HIS A 78 -1.72 -19.01 31.22
CA HIS A 78 -2.46 -20.25 31.42
C HIS A 78 -3.32 -20.13 32.68
N LEU A 79 -4.60 -19.77 32.52
CA LEU A 79 -5.49 -19.48 33.66
C LEU A 79 -5.96 -20.73 34.36
N MET A 80 -6.29 -21.78 33.58
CA MET A 80 -6.62 -23.11 34.05
C MET A 80 -6.42 -24.12 32.92
N LYS A 81 -6.57 -25.41 33.19
CA LYS A 81 -6.42 -26.46 32.18
C LYS A 81 -7.38 -26.20 30.99
N GLY A 82 -6.79 -25.94 29.83
CA GLY A 82 -7.49 -25.68 28.59
C GLY A 82 -8.01 -24.24 28.42
N LEU A 83 -7.76 -23.31 29.36
CA LEU A 83 -8.14 -21.89 29.24
C LEU A 83 -6.89 -21.00 29.29
N ASP A 84 -6.63 -20.35 28.16
CA ASP A 84 -5.51 -19.44 27.99
C ASP A 84 -6.01 -18.02 27.65
N LEU A 85 -5.42 -17.03 28.32
CA LEU A 85 -5.53 -15.63 27.94
C LEU A 85 -4.26 -15.21 27.22
N LYS A 86 -4.38 -14.76 25.97
CA LYS A 86 -3.25 -14.23 25.22
C LYS A 86 -3.49 -12.75 24.91
N THR A 87 -2.47 -11.95 25.15
CA THR A 87 -2.39 -10.57 24.68
C THR A 87 -1.16 -10.40 23.82
N GLN A 88 -1.27 -9.69 22.72
CA GLN A 88 -0.17 -9.40 21.81
C GLN A 88 -0.21 -7.97 21.33
N PHE A 89 0.95 -7.36 21.23
CA PHE A 89 1.14 -6.02 20.75
C PHE A 89 2.13 -6.03 19.58
N GLY A 90 1.76 -5.37 18.50
CA GLY A 90 2.60 -5.19 17.30
C GLY A 90 2.78 -3.72 16.99
N ILE A 91 3.96 -3.38 16.49
CA ILE A 91 4.32 -2.05 16.03
C ILE A 91 5.06 -2.12 14.70
N ASP A 92 4.75 -1.20 13.80
CA ASP A 92 5.47 -0.98 12.55
C ASP A 92 5.63 0.53 12.33
N TYR A 93 6.84 1.00 12.53
CA TYR A 93 7.23 2.40 12.39
C TYR A 93 8.14 2.57 11.19
N HIS A 94 7.80 3.51 10.32
CA HIS A 94 8.63 3.92 9.20
C HIS A 94 8.96 5.40 9.29
N ASN A 95 10.23 5.72 9.07
CA ASN A 95 10.68 7.08 8.79
C ASN A 95 11.40 7.06 7.43
N ASN A 96 10.89 7.84 6.49
CA ASN A 96 11.47 7.99 5.17
C ASN A 96 11.86 9.46 4.96
N ARG A 97 13.11 9.67 4.60
CA ARG A 97 13.62 10.96 4.17
C ARG A 97 14.18 10.83 2.76
N ASP A 98 13.61 11.57 1.83
CA ASP A 98 14.10 11.66 0.46
C ASP A 98 14.62 13.09 0.23
N ALA A 99 15.79 13.19 -0.37
CA ALA A 99 16.40 14.47 -0.73
C ALA A 99 16.95 14.37 -2.16
N ASN A 100 16.53 15.29 -3.00
CA ASN A 100 16.92 15.32 -4.40
C ASN A 100 17.50 16.69 -4.75
N TYR A 101 18.51 16.67 -5.59
CA TYR A 101 19.08 17.85 -6.18
C TYR A 101 19.38 17.61 -7.66
N THR A 102 18.88 18.48 -8.50
CA THR A 102 19.24 18.57 -9.93
C THR A 102 20.10 19.80 -10.10
N PRO A 103 21.34 19.68 -10.56
CA PRO A 103 22.27 20.80 -10.62
C PRO A 103 21.86 21.86 -11.64
N PHE A 104 22.33 23.08 -11.38
CA PHE A 104 22.35 24.15 -12.36
C PHE A 104 23.39 23.82 -13.40
N THR A 105 22.98 23.39 -14.55
CA THR A 105 23.88 23.24 -15.71
C THR A 105 23.60 24.32 -16.71
N PRO A 106 24.60 25.07 -17.18
CA PRO A 106 24.43 26.09 -18.23
C PRO A 106 23.95 25.51 -19.56
N ARG A 107 23.87 24.16 -19.65
CA ARG A 107 23.41 23.44 -20.84
C ARG A 107 22.24 22.58 -20.47
N PRO A 108 21.05 22.86 -20.96
CA PRO A 108 19.88 22.11 -20.60
C PRO A 108 20.05 20.66 -21.03
N MET A 109 19.86 19.77 -20.07
CA MET A 109 19.28 18.50 -20.42
C MET A 109 17.94 18.83 -21.06
N ILE A 110 17.80 18.43 -22.30
CA ILE A 110 16.72 18.81 -23.18
C ILE A 110 15.38 18.68 -22.48
N ASN A 111 14.58 19.73 -22.57
CA ASN A 111 13.26 19.93 -21.95
C ASN A 111 13.22 20.10 -20.42
N GLN A 112 14.35 20.25 -19.75
CA GLN A 112 14.36 20.72 -18.36
C GLN A 112 15.05 22.07 -18.27
N SER A 113 14.43 22.98 -17.57
CA SER A 113 15.05 24.29 -17.30
C SER A 113 16.39 24.06 -16.60
N SER A 114 17.43 24.69 -17.12
CA SER A 114 18.80 24.67 -16.57
C SER A 114 18.94 25.46 -15.27
N GLU A 115 17.87 25.56 -14.48
CA GLU A 115 17.82 26.50 -13.37
C GLU A 115 18.14 25.88 -12.01
N GLY A 116 18.56 24.63 -11.99
CA GLY A 116 18.75 23.89 -10.72
C GLY A 116 17.47 23.70 -9.92
N ALA A 117 17.30 22.58 -9.28
CA ALA A 117 16.15 22.32 -8.44
C ALA A 117 16.51 21.40 -7.27
N ALA A 118 15.97 21.67 -6.10
CA ALA A 118 16.12 20.82 -4.93
C ALA A 118 14.77 20.50 -4.32
N SER A 119 14.65 19.31 -3.74
CA SER A 119 13.50 18.93 -2.95
C SER A 119 13.94 18.07 -1.78
N ALA A 120 13.27 18.23 -0.67
CA ALA A 120 13.38 17.33 0.48
C ALA A 120 12.01 17.02 1.02
N ASN A 121 11.77 15.76 1.34
CA ASN A 121 10.59 15.35 2.07
C ASN A 121 10.97 14.48 3.27
N ASN A 122 10.18 14.52 4.30
CA ASN A 122 10.25 13.61 5.43
C ASN A 122 8.84 13.10 5.73
N SER A 123 8.66 11.79 5.71
CA SER A 123 7.41 11.15 6.09
C SER A 123 7.62 10.14 7.20
N ASN A 124 6.71 10.16 8.17
CA ASN A 124 6.67 9.20 9.26
C ASN A 124 5.34 8.47 9.21
N SER A 125 5.37 7.16 9.38
CA SER A 125 4.17 6.38 9.64
C SER A 125 4.36 5.49 10.85
N LEU A 126 3.32 5.42 11.66
CA LEU A 126 3.25 4.53 12.82
C LEU A 126 1.96 3.73 12.70
N TYR A 127 2.09 2.43 12.57
CA TYR A 127 1.00 1.47 12.76
C TYR A 127 1.25 0.70 14.04
N TRP A 128 0.23 0.58 14.87
CA TRP A 128 0.26 -0.32 16.02
C TRP A 128 -1.03 -1.12 16.11
N GLN A 129 -0.92 -2.30 16.68
CA GLN A 129 -2.02 -3.22 16.88
C GLN A 129 -1.90 -3.85 18.26
N GLU A 130 -3.01 -3.94 18.97
CA GLU A 130 -3.16 -4.73 20.17
C GLU A 130 -4.29 -5.74 19.95
N GLU A 131 -4.09 -6.97 20.41
CA GLU A 131 -5.07 -8.03 20.34
C GLU A 131 -5.04 -8.86 21.63
N THR A 132 -6.20 -8.98 22.29
CA THR A 132 -6.36 -9.77 23.50
C THR A 132 -7.52 -10.74 23.31
N TYR A 133 -7.26 -12.02 23.57
CA TYR A 133 -8.29 -13.06 23.46
C TYR A 133 -8.11 -14.20 24.44
N LEU A 134 -9.26 -14.80 24.82
CA LEU A 134 -9.37 -16.03 25.56
C LEU A 134 -9.54 -17.19 24.59
N THR A 135 -8.83 -18.28 24.82
CA THR A 135 -9.02 -19.55 24.13
C THR A 135 -9.33 -20.64 25.14
N TYR A 136 -10.41 -21.37 24.90
CA TYR A 136 -10.78 -22.53 25.70
C TYR A 136 -10.82 -23.79 24.86
N VAL A 137 -10.01 -24.75 25.21
CA VAL A 137 -9.94 -26.08 24.56
C VAL A 137 -10.31 -27.15 25.54
N LYS A 138 -11.25 -28.02 25.17
CA LYS A 138 -11.68 -29.16 26.00
C LYS A 138 -12.05 -30.35 25.19
N ASP A 139 -11.50 -31.51 25.61
CA ASP A 139 -11.85 -32.83 25.12
C ASP A 139 -12.75 -33.51 26.15
N ILE A 140 -13.89 -34.02 25.70
CA ILE A 140 -14.84 -34.79 26.50
C ILE A 140 -15.24 -36.01 25.70
N ASN A 141 -14.63 -37.16 26.00
CA ASN A 141 -14.81 -38.41 25.22
C ASN A 141 -14.54 -38.16 23.72
N LYS A 142 -15.60 -38.25 22.91
CA LYS A 142 -15.55 -38.04 21.45
C LYS A 142 -15.76 -36.57 21.02
N HIS A 143 -16.01 -35.71 21.98
CA HIS A 143 -16.28 -34.28 21.72
C HIS A 143 -15.00 -33.46 21.90
N HIS A 144 -14.63 -32.70 20.88
CA HIS A 144 -13.57 -31.72 20.95
C HIS A 144 -14.17 -30.30 20.74
N ILE A 145 -13.96 -29.44 21.69
CA ILE A 145 -14.47 -28.06 21.70
C ILE A 145 -13.28 -27.11 21.73
N ASN A 146 -13.25 -26.13 20.82
CA ASN A 146 -12.33 -25.01 20.84
C ASN A 146 -13.15 -23.73 20.70
N ALA A 147 -13.18 -22.92 21.75
CA ALA A 147 -13.87 -21.63 21.77
C ALA A 147 -12.85 -20.51 21.96
N MET A 148 -13.01 -19.43 21.22
CA MET A 148 -12.17 -18.23 21.33
C MET A 148 -13.06 -16.99 21.30
N ALA A 149 -12.77 -16.04 22.20
CA ALA A 149 -13.40 -14.73 22.21
C ALA A 149 -12.35 -13.67 22.50
N GLY A 150 -12.40 -12.56 21.77
CA GLY A 150 -11.39 -11.52 21.94
C GLY A 150 -11.78 -10.20 21.31
N MET A 151 -10.85 -9.28 21.42
CA MET A 151 -10.93 -7.92 20.91
C MET A 151 -9.58 -7.49 20.36
N SER A 152 -9.61 -6.54 19.44
CA SER A 152 -8.40 -5.92 18.90
C SER A 152 -8.59 -4.43 18.66
N TRP A 153 -7.49 -3.69 18.78
CA TRP A 153 -7.38 -2.29 18.43
C TRP A 153 -6.23 -2.09 17.47
N GLN A 154 -6.45 -1.22 16.51
CA GLN A 154 -5.45 -0.87 15.49
C GLN A 154 -5.52 0.63 15.25
N GLU A 155 -4.37 1.25 15.10
CA GLU A 155 -4.27 2.66 14.72
C GLU A 155 -3.11 2.85 13.74
N TYR A 156 -3.36 3.64 12.74
CA TYR A 156 -2.36 4.13 11.80
C TYR A 156 -2.32 5.65 11.85
N ASN A 157 -1.12 6.19 11.91
CA ASN A 157 -0.85 7.61 11.86
C ASN A 157 0.27 7.89 10.85
N TYR A 158 0.05 8.85 9.98
CA TYR A 158 1.00 9.28 8.95
C TYR A 158 1.13 10.79 8.96
N THR A 159 2.37 11.25 8.86
CA THR A 159 2.70 12.67 8.68
C THR A 159 3.75 12.82 7.59
N LYS A 160 3.62 13.87 6.80
CA LYS A 160 4.59 14.23 5.76
C LYS A 160 4.85 15.72 5.78
N PHE A 161 6.10 16.09 5.61
CA PHE A 161 6.55 17.44 5.33
C PHE A 161 7.41 17.42 4.08
N GLU A 162 7.18 18.36 3.19
CA GLU A 162 7.95 18.50 1.96
C GLU A 162 8.24 19.97 1.68
N ALA A 163 9.42 20.19 1.12
CA ALA A 163 9.82 21.49 0.62
C ALA A 163 10.60 21.32 -0.68
N SER A 164 10.43 22.27 -1.60
CA SER A 164 11.20 22.31 -2.84
C SER A 164 11.45 23.75 -3.26
N ASP A 165 12.55 23.98 -3.92
CA ASP A 165 12.89 25.26 -4.51
C ASP A 165 13.64 25.04 -5.83
N SER A 166 13.79 26.09 -6.63
CA SER A 166 14.46 26.06 -7.92
C SER A 166 15.15 27.39 -8.22
N LYS A 167 15.88 27.46 -9.34
CA LYS A 167 16.68 28.60 -9.77
C LYS A 167 17.85 28.88 -8.81
N TYR A 168 18.64 27.87 -8.59
CA TYR A 168 19.89 27.99 -7.82
C TYR A 168 20.95 28.72 -8.65
N ILE A 169 21.71 29.59 -8.00
CA ILE A 169 22.79 30.34 -8.65
C ILE A 169 24.03 29.45 -8.82
N ASP A 170 24.24 28.53 -7.89
CA ASP A 170 25.35 27.58 -7.91
C ASP A 170 24.95 26.21 -7.35
N ASP A 171 25.80 25.22 -7.51
CA ASP A 171 25.60 23.82 -7.08
C ASP A 171 26.19 23.51 -5.70
N PHE A 172 26.77 24.49 -4.99
CA PHE A 172 27.59 24.26 -3.80
C PHE A 172 26.85 23.54 -2.67
N TYR A 173 25.62 23.99 -2.38
CA TYR A 173 24.86 23.45 -1.26
C TYR A 173 24.04 22.20 -1.61
N GLY A 174 23.77 21.95 -2.89
CA GLY A 174 22.88 20.87 -3.31
C GLY A 174 21.52 20.96 -2.59
N TYR A 175 21.05 19.83 -2.05
CA TYR A 175 19.78 19.76 -1.31
C TYR A 175 19.88 20.23 0.16
N TYR A 176 21.06 20.65 0.64
CA TYR A 176 21.22 21.05 2.06
C TYR A 176 20.74 22.47 2.35
N ASN A 177 20.54 23.31 1.36
CA ASN A 177 19.99 24.65 1.52
C ASN A 177 18.89 24.95 0.50
N LEU A 178 17.66 24.47 0.81
CA LEU A 178 16.50 24.68 -0.05
C LEU A 178 16.12 26.15 -0.22
N GLY A 179 16.45 27.01 0.74
CA GLY A 179 16.10 28.42 0.68
C GLY A 179 17.08 29.29 -0.13
N SER A 180 18.11 28.71 -0.78
CA SER A 180 19.04 29.47 -1.62
C SER A 180 18.61 29.62 -3.09
N GLY A 181 17.50 29.00 -3.47
CA GLY A 181 16.89 29.25 -4.79
C GLY A 181 16.32 30.65 -4.89
N THR A 182 16.23 31.16 -6.10
CA THR A 182 15.69 32.52 -6.36
C THR A 182 14.17 32.51 -6.61
N ASN A 183 13.56 31.34 -6.71
CA ASN A 183 12.13 31.21 -6.76
C ASN A 183 11.52 31.27 -5.34
N ARG A 184 10.19 31.33 -5.29
CA ARG A 184 9.48 31.19 -4.03
C ARG A 184 9.43 29.70 -3.66
N PRO A 185 9.99 29.28 -2.50
CA PRO A 185 9.93 27.90 -2.08
C PRO A 185 8.49 27.37 -1.99
N SER A 186 8.29 26.16 -2.48
CA SER A 186 7.06 25.41 -2.27
C SER A 186 7.19 24.59 -1.00
N VAL A 187 6.21 24.69 -0.12
CA VAL A 187 6.14 23.91 1.12
C VAL A 187 4.81 23.19 1.19
N GLY A 188 4.83 21.94 1.67
CA GLY A 188 3.65 21.12 1.81
C GLY A 188 3.70 20.27 3.06
N SER A 189 2.53 19.88 3.54
CA SER A 189 2.38 18.91 4.62
C SER A 189 1.16 18.05 4.38
N ASP A 190 1.21 16.80 4.86
CA ASP A 190 0.10 15.87 4.79
C ASP A 190 -0.06 15.14 6.12
N TYR A 191 -1.28 14.77 6.44
CA TYR A 191 -1.63 14.05 7.66
C TYR A 191 -2.75 13.06 7.37
N ASP A 192 -2.52 11.80 7.74
CA ASP A 192 -3.51 10.74 7.63
C ASP A 192 -3.58 9.92 8.93
N LYS A 193 -4.80 9.68 9.38
CA LYS A 193 -5.03 8.88 10.58
C LYS A 193 -6.30 8.06 10.45
N TRP A 194 -6.20 6.78 10.81
CA TRP A 194 -7.37 5.94 11.01
C TRP A 194 -7.19 5.00 12.18
N ALA A 195 -8.31 4.56 12.74
CA ALA A 195 -8.37 3.60 13.83
C ALA A 195 -9.46 2.56 13.54
N MET A 196 -9.24 1.35 14.02
CA MET A 196 -10.21 0.26 13.97
C MET A 196 -10.20 -0.50 15.28
N ASN A 197 -11.40 -0.88 15.75
CA ASN A 197 -11.57 -1.82 16.85
C ASN A 197 -12.49 -2.96 16.43
N SER A 198 -12.24 -4.13 16.98
CA SER A 198 -12.93 -5.35 16.59
C SER A 198 -13.22 -6.22 17.80
N TYR A 199 -14.36 -6.88 17.76
CA TYR A 199 -14.73 -7.94 18.70
C TYR A 199 -14.99 -9.21 17.92
N PHE A 200 -14.46 -10.33 18.37
CA PHE A 200 -14.59 -11.58 17.64
C PHE A 200 -14.85 -12.78 18.54
N LEU A 201 -15.60 -13.70 17.99
CA LEU A 201 -15.95 -14.97 18.61
C LEU A 201 -15.73 -16.08 17.58
N ARG A 202 -15.17 -17.21 18.02
CA ARG A 202 -15.06 -18.44 17.25
C ARG A 202 -15.43 -19.63 18.13
N LEU A 203 -16.26 -20.52 17.60
CA LEU A 203 -16.56 -21.80 18.19
C LEU A 203 -16.27 -22.86 17.13
N ALA A 204 -15.33 -23.75 17.40
CA ALA A 204 -15.04 -24.93 16.60
C ALA A 204 -15.37 -26.19 17.44
N TYR A 205 -16.13 -27.08 16.85
CA TYR A 205 -16.57 -28.32 17.45
C TYR A 205 -16.28 -29.48 16.52
N SER A 206 -15.78 -30.58 17.06
CA SER A 206 -15.73 -31.83 16.33
C SER A 206 -16.22 -32.98 17.20
N TYR A 207 -16.87 -33.94 16.53
CA TYR A 207 -17.36 -35.17 17.14
C TYR A 207 -16.70 -36.36 16.48
N ASP A 208 -16.03 -37.22 17.30
CA ASP A 208 -15.35 -38.46 16.90
C ASP A 208 -14.37 -38.28 15.72
N ASN A 209 -13.83 -37.07 15.53
CA ASN A 209 -13.04 -36.69 14.36
C ASN A 209 -13.75 -36.95 13.01
N LYS A 210 -15.07 -37.11 13.02
CA LYS A 210 -15.91 -37.39 11.87
C LYS A 210 -16.66 -36.11 11.41
N TYR A 211 -17.35 -35.45 12.34
CA TYR A 211 -18.19 -34.29 12.07
C TYR A 211 -17.56 -33.05 12.66
N MET A 212 -17.43 -32.01 11.86
CA MET A 212 -16.81 -30.76 12.25
C MET A 212 -17.76 -29.60 11.96
N ALA A 213 -17.87 -28.68 12.89
CA ALA A 213 -18.60 -27.42 12.73
C ALA A 213 -17.78 -26.28 13.28
N THR A 214 -17.72 -25.19 12.54
CA THR A 214 -17.10 -23.93 13.00
C THR A 214 -18.06 -22.77 12.76
N VAL A 215 -18.26 -21.94 13.79
CA VAL A 215 -19.02 -20.71 13.69
C VAL A 215 -18.12 -19.58 14.13
N THR A 216 -18.06 -18.52 13.34
CA THR A 216 -17.33 -17.30 13.68
C THR A 216 -18.23 -16.08 13.56
N GLY A 217 -17.99 -15.10 14.38
CA GLY A 217 -18.60 -13.78 14.28
C GLY A 217 -17.55 -12.72 14.58
N ARG A 218 -17.47 -11.70 13.73
CA ARG A 218 -16.61 -10.55 13.93
C ARG A 218 -17.41 -9.26 13.79
N TYR A 219 -17.26 -8.38 14.73
CA TYR A 219 -17.91 -7.07 14.78
C TYR A 219 -16.82 -5.99 14.73
N ASP A 220 -16.64 -5.38 13.56
CA ASP A 220 -15.56 -4.44 13.28
C ASP A 220 -16.08 -3.02 13.16
N GLY A 221 -15.40 -2.08 13.82
CA GLY A 221 -15.67 -0.64 13.74
C GLY A 221 -14.45 0.11 13.21
N SER A 222 -14.63 0.92 12.17
CA SER A 222 -13.57 1.73 11.57
C SER A 222 -13.93 3.21 11.54
N SER A 223 -12.94 4.06 11.84
CA SER A 223 -13.08 5.51 11.76
C SER A 223 -13.26 6.05 10.33
N LYS A 224 -12.96 5.25 9.31
CA LYS A 224 -13.10 5.63 7.90
C LYS A 224 -14.55 5.77 7.45
N PHE A 225 -15.49 5.09 8.14
CA PHE A 225 -16.89 5.07 7.77
C PHE A 225 -17.72 6.17 8.44
N GLY A 226 -18.91 6.39 7.87
CA GLY A 226 -19.85 7.40 8.34
C GLY A 226 -20.35 7.13 9.76
N GLN A 227 -20.77 8.17 10.42
CA GLN A 227 -21.22 8.13 11.82
C GLN A 227 -22.28 7.04 12.08
N ASN A 228 -23.16 6.82 11.10
CA ASN A 228 -24.27 5.86 11.22
C ASN A 228 -23.86 4.40 10.95
N ASN A 229 -22.70 4.16 10.33
CA ASN A 229 -22.28 2.85 9.84
C ASN A 229 -20.82 2.51 10.13
N LYS A 230 -20.26 3.02 11.22
CA LYS A 230 -18.87 2.72 11.61
C LYS A 230 -18.65 1.23 11.83
N TYR A 231 -19.66 0.53 12.38
CA TYR A 231 -19.58 -0.88 12.73
C TYR A 231 -20.31 -1.76 11.75
N ALA A 232 -19.76 -2.95 11.52
CA ALA A 232 -20.40 -3.99 10.75
C ALA A 232 -20.13 -5.37 11.34
N PHE A 233 -21.09 -6.29 11.14
CA PHE A 233 -20.98 -7.68 11.58
C PHE A 233 -20.69 -8.60 10.40
N PHE A 234 -19.75 -9.53 10.61
CA PHE A 234 -19.24 -10.47 9.63
C PHE A 234 -19.32 -11.90 10.21
N PRO A 235 -20.42 -12.60 9.98
CA PRO A 235 -20.58 -13.99 10.40
C PRO A 235 -19.96 -14.94 9.39
N SER A 236 -19.52 -16.13 9.89
CA SER A 236 -19.27 -17.28 9.03
C SER A 236 -19.64 -18.59 9.71
N VAL A 237 -19.97 -19.59 8.91
CA VAL A 237 -20.24 -20.97 9.35
C VAL A 237 -19.56 -21.92 8.37
N GLY A 238 -18.94 -22.94 8.92
CA GLY A 238 -18.31 -24.03 8.15
C GLY A 238 -18.70 -25.39 8.73
N LEU A 239 -18.96 -26.34 7.85
CA LEU A 239 -19.25 -27.72 8.19
C LEU A 239 -18.26 -28.65 7.47
N GLY A 240 -17.85 -29.69 8.13
CA GLY A 240 -16.97 -30.70 7.57
C GLY A 240 -17.38 -32.12 8.00
N TRP A 241 -17.25 -33.04 7.07
CA TRP A 241 -17.49 -34.47 7.33
C TRP A 241 -16.30 -35.29 6.83
N MET A 242 -15.63 -35.95 7.76
CA MET A 242 -14.55 -36.89 7.46
C MET A 242 -15.14 -38.26 7.17
N ILE A 243 -15.53 -38.48 5.95
CA ILE A 243 -16.20 -39.72 5.51
C ILE A 243 -15.28 -40.94 5.66
N SER A 244 -13.96 -40.76 5.45
CA SER A 244 -12.98 -41.83 5.64
C SER A 244 -12.89 -42.40 7.07
N ASN A 245 -13.40 -41.63 8.07
CA ASN A 245 -13.41 -42.11 9.47
C ASN A 245 -14.69 -42.87 9.83
N GLU A 246 -15.64 -42.98 8.88
CA GLU A 246 -16.84 -43.78 9.10
C GLU A 246 -16.54 -45.30 9.05
N ASP A 247 -17.27 -46.08 9.80
CA ASP A 247 -17.03 -47.53 9.97
C ASP A 247 -17.08 -48.29 8.65
N PHE A 248 -17.84 -47.79 7.64
CA PHE A 248 -17.94 -48.39 6.31
C PHE A 248 -16.73 -48.10 5.40
N LEU A 249 -15.87 -47.11 5.73
CA LEU A 249 -14.69 -46.74 4.94
C LEU A 249 -13.38 -46.88 5.72
N LYS A 250 -13.42 -47.03 7.03
CA LYS A 250 -12.29 -46.96 7.94
C LYS A 250 -11.15 -47.94 7.56
N ASP A 251 -11.48 -49.11 7.05
CA ASP A 251 -10.51 -50.13 6.69
C ASP A 251 -10.27 -50.27 5.19
N ASN A 252 -10.65 -49.22 4.42
CA ASN A 252 -10.47 -49.22 2.98
C ASN A 252 -9.00 -48.96 2.61
N SER A 253 -8.40 -49.92 1.88
CA SER A 253 -6.99 -49.83 1.48
C SER A 253 -6.71 -48.84 0.36
N LEU A 254 -7.73 -48.44 -0.40
CA LEU A 254 -7.60 -47.53 -1.51
C LEU A 254 -7.78 -46.05 -1.07
N ILE A 255 -8.83 -45.80 -0.28
CA ILE A 255 -9.20 -44.47 0.17
C ILE A 255 -8.61 -44.20 1.55
N SER A 256 -7.58 -43.38 1.62
CA SER A 256 -6.90 -43.01 2.87
C SER A 256 -7.52 -41.81 3.55
N LYS A 257 -8.12 -40.92 2.76
CA LYS A 257 -8.77 -39.69 3.22
C LYS A 257 -9.94 -39.37 2.30
N LEU A 258 -11.09 -39.13 2.86
CA LEU A 258 -12.23 -38.54 2.14
C LEU A 258 -12.94 -37.56 3.08
N LYS A 259 -12.86 -36.28 2.76
CA LYS A 259 -13.50 -35.22 3.53
C LYS A 259 -14.35 -34.37 2.63
N LEU A 260 -15.58 -34.16 3.00
CA LEU A 260 -16.49 -33.15 2.38
C LEU A 260 -16.56 -31.94 3.30
N HIS A 261 -16.52 -30.75 2.73
CA HIS A 261 -16.69 -29.52 3.49
C HIS A 261 -17.49 -28.48 2.72
N THR A 262 -18.19 -27.64 3.47
CA THR A 262 -18.87 -26.48 2.94
C THR A 262 -18.79 -25.33 3.94
N SER A 263 -18.73 -24.13 3.44
CA SER A 263 -18.74 -22.94 4.28
C SER A 263 -19.53 -21.80 3.63
N TYR A 264 -20.06 -20.95 4.47
CA TYR A 264 -20.61 -19.65 4.08
C TYR A 264 -20.07 -18.59 5.01
N GLY A 265 -19.60 -17.47 4.45
CA GLY A 265 -19.09 -16.36 5.23
C GLY A 265 -19.34 -15.02 4.56
N VAL A 266 -19.41 -13.99 5.39
CA VAL A 266 -19.48 -12.59 4.94
C VAL A 266 -18.20 -11.90 5.38
N THR A 267 -17.51 -11.27 4.44
CA THR A 267 -16.33 -10.44 4.69
C THR A 267 -16.61 -8.98 4.41
N GLY A 268 -15.91 -8.10 5.11
CA GLY A 268 -15.97 -6.65 4.92
C GLY A 268 -14.71 -6.11 4.28
N ASN A 269 -14.87 -5.07 3.45
CA ASN A 269 -13.74 -4.32 2.91
C ASN A 269 -13.79 -2.89 3.47
N SER A 270 -12.68 -2.46 4.09
CA SER A 270 -12.47 -1.10 4.62
C SER A 270 -11.45 -0.28 3.80
N GLU A 271 -11.05 -0.77 2.61
CA GLU A 271 -10.10 -0.11 1.71
C GLU A 271 -10.75 1.11 1.01
N ILE A 272 -11.06 2.10 1.82
CA ILE A 272 -11.47 3.44 1.39
C ILE A 272 -10.49 4.46 1.99
N GLY A 273 -10.30 5.59 1.29
CA GLY A 273 -9.50 6.68 1.83
C GLY A 273 -10.09 7.19 3.14
N THR A 274 -9.22 7.70 3.99
CA THR A 274 -9.60 8.37 5.25
C THR A 274 -10.43 9.63 4.97
N TYR A 275 -11.20 10.05 5.95
CA TYR A 275 -12.02 11.27 5.90
C TYR A 275 -13.10 11.32 4.80
N LYS A 276 -13.30 10.24 4.01
CA LYS A 276 -14.30 10.21 2.92
C LYS A 276 -15.75 10.33 3.39
N SER A 277 -15.99 10.08 4.67
CA SER A 277 -17.30 10.30 5.31
C SER A 277 -17.51 11.75 5.77
N LEU A 278 -16.45 12.57 5.83
CA LEU A 278 -16.47 13.93 6.34
C LEU A 278 -16.56 14.95 5.21
N ALA A 279 -17.06 16.15 5.53
CA ALA A 279 -16.85 17.30 4.68
C ALA A 279 -15.40 17.75 4.76
N THR A 280 -14.73 17.88 3.63
CA THR A 280 -13.40 18.46 3.54
C THR A 280 -13.45 19.74 2.74
N VAL A 281 -12.63 20.72 3.14
CA VAL A 281 -12.56 22.04 2.53
C VAL A 281 -11.15 22.23 1.97
N SER A 282 -11.08 22.55 0.70
CA SER A 282 -9.84 22.96 0.04
C SER A 282 -9.81 24.48 -0.17
N GLN A 283 -8.61 25.03 -0.24
CA GLN A 283 -8.39 26.44 -0.50
C GLN A 283 -7.67 26.61 -1.83
N SER A 284 -8.02 27.65 -2.54
CA SER A 284 -7.37 28.06 -3.79
C SER A 284 -7.28 29.56 -3.86
N ASN A 285 -6.24 30.03 -4.53
CA ASN A 285 -6.09 31.45 -4.84
C ASN A 285 -6.85 31.75 -6.13
N THR A 286 -7.65 32.81 -6.12
CA THR A 286 -8.35 33.34 -7.32
C THR A 286 -8.25 34.83 -7.38
N ILE A 287 -8.37 35.37 -8.58
CA ILE A 287 -8.39 36.81 -8.81
C ILE A 287 -9.86 37.24 -8.92
N ILE A 288 -10.29 38.14 -8.04
CA ILE A 288 -11.61 38.73 -8.07
C ILE A 288 -11.40 40.25 -8.21
N GLY A 289 -11.82 40.85 -9.34
CA GLY A 289 -11.38 42.17 -9.74
C GLY A 289 -9.87 42.17 -10.00
N ASP A 290 -9.14 43.09 -9.41
CA ASP A 290 -7.68 43.22 -9.56
C ASP A 290 -6.90 42.71 -8.33
N ALA A 291 -7.56 41.98 -7.41
CA ALA A 291 -6.96 41.52 -6.17
C ALA A 291 -6.94 39.96 -6.08
N LEU A 292 -5.88 39.45 -5.51
CA LEU A 292 -5.74 38.02 -5.19
C LEU A 292 -6.52 37.69 -3.91
N HIS A 293 -7.45 36.74 -4.01
CA HIS A 293 -8.28 36.29 -2.89
C HIS A 293 -8.07 34.79 -2.65
N VAL A 294 -8.03 34.43 -1.39
CA VAL A 294 -8.10 33.00 -0.97
C VAL A 294 -9.56 32.59 -0.88
N VAL A 295 -9.98 31.66 -1.70
CA VAL A 295 -11.33 31.10 -1.66
C VAL A 295 -11.31 29.70 -1.10
N SER A 296 -12.31 29.38 -0.28
CA SER A 296 -12.51 28.03 0.26
C SER A 296 -13.69 27.39 -0.43
N TYR A 297 -13.55 26.14 -0.83
CA TYR A 297 -14.62 25.36 -1.44
C TYR A 297 -14.68 23.94 -0.84
N LEU A 298 -15.85 23.33 -0.92
CA LEU A 298 -16.03 21.94 -0.51
C LEU A 298 -15.35 21.01 -1.53
N ASP A 299 -14.33 20.29 -1.07
CA ASP A 299 -13.64 19.26 -1.85
C ASP A 299 -14.40 17.93 -1.79
N ASN A 300 -14.95 17.60 -0.63
CA ASN A 300 -15.73 16.39 -0.42
C ASN A 300 -17.02 16.70 0.35
N MET A 301 -18.15 16.18 -0.12
CA MET A 301 -19.41 16.29 0.59
C MET A 301 -19.49 15.24 1.70
N PRO A 302 -20.05 15.59 2.87
CA PRO A 302 -20.19 14.66 3.96
C PRO A 302 -21.12 13.50 3.60
N ASN A 303 -20.74 12.29 3.95
CA ASN A 303 -21.59 11.10 3.80
C ASN A 303 -21.66 10.32 5.12
N PRO A 304 -22.60 10.68 6.03
CA PRO A 304 -22.75 10.01 7.31
C PRO A 304 -23.19 8.54 7.17
N ASP A 305 -23.73 8.16 6.01
CA ASP A 305 -24.20 6.81 5.70
C ASP A 305 -23.17 5.96 4.95
N LEU A 306 -21.96 6.47 4.77
CA LEU A 306 -20.86 5.70 4.17
C LEU A 306 -20.60 4.44 5.00
N LYS A 307 -20.67 3.27 4.38
CA LYS A 307 -20.62 1.98 5.05
C LYS A 307 -19.68 0.99 4.39
N TRP A 308 -19.42 -0.09 5.11
CA TRP A 308 -18.64 -1.24 4.67
C TRP A 308 -19.16 -1.83 3.35
N GLU A 309 -18.25 -2.14 2.44
CA GLU A 309 -18.53 -3.05 1.32
C GLU A 309 -18.52 -4.47 1.87
N LYS A 310 -19.56 -5.25 1.59
CA LYS A 310 -19.68 -6.61 2.08
C LYS A 310 -19.68 -7.60 0.93
N THR A 311 -18.96 -8.70 1.13
CA THR A 311 -18.89 -9.81 0.18
C THR A 311 -19.31 -11.08 0.88
N GLY A 312 -20.36 -11.70 0.39
CA GLY A 312 -20.77 -13.05 0.79
C GLY A 312 -20.10 -14.08 -0.10
N GLN A 313 -19.53 -15.11 0.50
CA GLN A 313 -18.93 -16.23 -0.21
C GLN A 313 -19.46 -17.55 0.32
N TRP A 314 -19.85 -18.42 -0.60
CA TRP A 314 -20.15 -19.81 -0.34
C TRP A 314 -19.08 -20.67 -0.97
N ASP A 315 -18.66 -21.70 -0.25
CA ASP A 315 -17.66 -22.67 -0.65
C ASP A 315 -18.17 -24.09 -0.43
N LEU A 316 -17.87 -24.97 -1.37
CA LEU A 316 -18.12 -26.42 -1.30
C LEU A 316 -16.89 -27.14 -1.86
N GLY A 317 -16.32 -28.05 -1.08
CA GLY A 317 -15.15 -28.77 -1.53
C GLY A 317 -15.06 -30.17 -0.97
N PHE A 318 -14.21 -30.99 -1.60
CA PHE A 318 -13.85 -32.29 -1.09
C PHE A 318 -12.34 -32.53 -1.21
N GLU A 319 -11.81 -33.25 -0.23
CA GLU A 319 -10.44 -33.69 -0.18
C GLU A 319 -10.41 -35.24 -0.29
N LEU A 320 -9.66 -35.74 -1.27
CA LEU A 320 -9.51 -37.18 -1.51
C LEU A 320 -8.04 -37.58 -1.47
N GLY A 321 -7.68 -38.47 -0.58
CA GLY A 321 -6.37 -39.10 -0.49
C GLY A 321 -6.46 -40.61 -0.83
N LEU A 322 -5.61 -41.06 -1.73
CA LEU A 322 -5.57 -42.45 -2.18
C LEU A 322 -4.19 -43.06 -1.90
N PHE A 323 -4.15 -44.41 -1.79
CA PHE A 323 -2.91 -45.19 -1.66
C PHE A 323 -2.01 -44.72 -0.51
N ASN A 324 -2.55 -44.64 0.71
CA ASN A 324 -1.86 -44.12 1.89
C ASN A 324 -1.38 -42.65 1.68
N ASN A 325 -2.26 -41.83 1.12
CA ASN A 325 -2.02 -40.40 0.81
C ASN A 325 -0.87 -40.16 -0.19
N ARG A 326 -0.52 -41.15 -1.03
CA ARG A 326 0.45 -40.97 -2.12
C ARG A 326 -0.13 -40.10 -3.24
N LEU A 327 -1.43 -40.13 -3.42
CA LEU A 327 -2.15 -39.30 -4.39
C LEU A 327 -3.22 -38.51 -3.65
N ASN A 328 -3.16 -37.19 -3.74
CA ASN A 328 -4.09 -36.30 -3.06
C ASN A 328 -4.74 -35.35 -4.06
N PHE A 329 -6.06 -35.22 -3.95
CA PHE A 329 -6.88 -34.25 -4.69
C PHE A 329 -7.58 -33.34 -3.69
N ASP A 330 -7.57 -32.06 -3.96
CA ASP A 330 -8.34 -31.03 -3.26
C ASP A 330 -9.09 -30.23 -4.32
N ILE A 331 -10.41 -30.32 -4.31
CA ILE A 331 -11.26 -29.65 -5.28
C ILE A 331 -12.29 -28.84 -4.51
N SER A 332 -12.30 -27.54 -4.79
CA SER A 332 -13.24 -26.59 -4.19
C SER A 332 -13.92 -25.76 -5.27
N TYR A 333 -15.22 -25.58 -5.11
CA TYR A 333 -16.05 -24.66 -5.87
C TYR A 333 -16.52 -23.54 -4.95
N TYR A 334 -16.32 -22.30 -5.38
CA TYR A 334 -16.77 -21.16 -4.61
C TYR A 334 -17.66 -20.22 -5.45
N LEU A 335 -18.62 -19.61 -4.78
CA LEU A 335 -19.49 -18.57 -5.33
C LEU A 335 -19.37 -17.32 -4.46
N GLN A 336 -19.04 -16.20 -5.09
CA GLN A 336 -18.82 -14.93 -4.41
C GLN A 336 -19.77 -13.86 -4.93
N LEU A 337 -20.44 -13.15 -4.01
CA LEU A 337 -21.34 -12.05 -4.30
C LEU A 337 -20.90 -10.82 -3.49
N THR A 338 -20.54 -9.75 -4.21
CA THR A 338 -20.13 -8.49 -3.58
C THR A 338 -21.27 -7.48 -3.64
N PHE A 339 -21.65 -6.96 -2.48
CA PHE A 339 -22.66 -5.92 -2.34
C PHE A 339 -21.97 -4.55 -2.23
N ARG A 340 -21.77 -3.87 -3.37
CA ARG A 340 -21.23 -2.51 -3.39
C ARG A 340 -22.31 -1.51 -3.06
N THR A 341 -22.02 -0.66 -2.05
CA THR A 341 -22.96 0.39 -1.62
C THR A 341 -22.50 1.80 -2.04
N PHE A 342 -21.63 1.90 -3.05
CA PHE A 342 -21.29 3.19 -3.65
C PHE A 342 -22.42 3.70 -4.55
N LYS A 343 -23.40 4.41 -3.96
CA LYS A 343 -24.17 5.37 -4.76
C LYS A 343 -23.28 6.60 -4.98
N ARG A 344 -22.65 6.71 -6.15
CA ARG A 344 -22.22 8.03 -6.65
C ARG A 344 -23.48 8.90 -6.69
N ARG A 345 -23.62 9.85 -5.79
CA ARG A 345 -24.54 10.97 -6.02
C ARG A 345 -23.98 11.72 -7.22
N LYS A 346 -24.66 11.64 -8.35
CA LYS A 346 -24.45 12.61 -9.44
C LYS A 346 -24.78 13.97 -8.84
N ALA A 347 -23.86 14.90 -8.89
CA ALA A 347 -24.16 16.30 -8.73
C ALA A 347 -25.13 16.66 -9.89
N ASN A 348 -26.33 17.08 -9.55
CA ASN A 348 -27.22 17.74 -10.49
C ASN A 348 -26.72 19.15 -10.76
#